data_4d9190b62fc76d7990fbbffc657facca
#
_entry.id   4d9190b62fc76d7990fbbffc657facca
#
_cell.length_a   1.000
_cell.length_b   1.000
_cell.length_c   1.000
_cell.angle_alpha   90.00
_cell.angle_beta   90.00
_cell.angle_gamma   90.00
#
_symmetry.space_group_name_H-M   'P 1'
#
loop_
_entity.id
_entity.type
_entity.pdbx_description
1 polymer ?
#
loop_
_entity_poly.entity_id
_entity_poly.type
_entity_poly.pdbx_seq_one_letter_code
_entity_poly.pdbx_strand_id
1 'polypeptide(L)'
;MTSDLNALLPGIIKIAKQAGDAIMTIYTDESQDFGISKKDDNSPLTKADLLSNDVITAGLKELAPDIPILSEEAKLTEYAERSGWSRFWLVDPIDGTKEFIKRNGEFTVNIALIDGSKPVMGVVHAPARTTTYWGAEGAGAFKQSGDAEAEPMTVSKTHEGLDAVTVVASRSHAGPETVAFLEKLESATGPLNKVSAGSSLKLCLVASGEAQLYPRFGPTMEWDTAAAHAVVLQAGGSVCNMEGEPLQYNKENLLNPFFVVSDASGLNWKDYVA
;
A
#
# COMPACT_ATOMS: atom_id res chain seq x y z
N MET A 1 -5.42 23.48 4.42
CA MET A 1 -5.20 22.00 4.46
C MET A 1 -4.73 21.47 3.09
N THR A 2 -5.50 21.56 2.02
CA THR A 2 -5.09 21.05 0.68
C THR A 2 -3.82 21.70 0.09
N SER A 3 -3.61 22.99 0.31
CA SER A 3 -2.37 23.69 -0.13
C SER A 3 -1.11 23.18 0.56
N ASP A 4 -1.22 22.70 1.78
CA ASP A 4 -0.16 22.12 2.58
C ASP A 4 0.24 20.74 2.03
N LEU A 5 -0.73 19.88 1.70
CA LEU A 5 -0.47 18.55 1.13
C LEU A 5 0.24 18.63 -0.23
N ASN A 6 -0.20 19.55 -1.09
CA ASN A 6 0.41 19.75 -2.41
C ASN A 6 1.87 20.24 -2.31
N ALA A 7 2.21 20.98 -1.25
CA ALA A 7 3.58 21.43 -1.02
C ALA A 7 4.50 20.29 -0.55
N LEU A 8 3.98 19.34 0.22
CA LEU A 8 4.76 18.19 0.73
C LEU A 8 4.94 17.10 -0.31
N LEU A 9 3.97 16.88 -1.20
CA LEU A 9 3.92 15.74 -2.11
C LEU A 9 5.18 15.55 -2.97
N PRO A 10 5.77 16.56 -3.62
CA PRO A 10 6.99 16.40 -4.39
C PRO A 10 8.18 15.93 -3.55
N GLY A 11 8.28 16.41 -2.30
CA GLY A 11 9.32 16.02 -1.35
C GLY A 11 9.22 14.54 -0.99
N ILE A 12 8.00 14.05 -0.74
CA ILE A 12 7.76 12.65 -0.36
C ILE A 12 8.01 11.70 -1.53
N ILE A 13 7.60 12.07 -2.74
CA ILE A 13 7.91 11.29 -3.95
C ILE A 13 9.42 11.16 -4.11
N LYS A 14 10.17 12.25 -3.91
CA LYS A 14 11.63 12.23 -3.95
C LYS A 14 12.22 11.32 -2.89
N ILE A 15 11.74 11.40 -1.65
CA ILE A 15 12.20 10.55 -0.52
C ILE A 15 11.95 9.08 -0.83
N ALA A 16 10.75 8.73 -1.31
CA ALA A 16 10.40 7.35 -1.66
C ALA A 16 11.30 6.78 -2.77
N LYS A 17 11.63 7.58 -3.79
CA LYS A 17 12.57 7.20 -4.85
C LYS A 17 13.99 7.03 -4.31
N GLN A 18 14.47 7.93 -3.47
CA GLN A 18 15.79 7.83 -2.84
C GLN A 18 15.90 6.58 -1.95
N ALA A 19 14.87 6.24 -1.20
CA ALA A 19 14.79 5.00 -0.44
C ALA A 19 14.81 3.78 -1.38
N GLY A 20 14.08 3.83 -2.48
CA GLY A 20 14.12 2.81 -3.52
C GLY A 20 15.50 2.62 -4.13
N ASP A 21 16.21 3.70 -4.44
CA ASP A 21 17.59 3.67 -4.95
C ASP A 21 18.52 2.99 -3.92
N ALA A 22 18.38 3.32 -2.64
CA ALA A 22 19.15 2.69 -1.56
C ALA A 22 18.87 1.19 -1.45
N ILE A 23 17.59 0.77 -1.53
CA ILE A 23 17.20 -0.65 -1.59
C ILE A 23 17.86 -1.35 -2.76
N MET A 24 17.83 -0.73 -3.94
CA MET A 24 18.36 -1.33 -5.17
C MET A 24 19.86 -1.53 -5.13
N THR A 25 20.64 -0.77 -4.35
CA THR A 25 22.09 -1.03 -4.16
C THR A 25 22.32 -2.41 -3.54
N ILE A 26 21.45 -2.84 -2.61
CA ILE A 26 21.52 -4.16 -1.96
C ILE A 26 20.87 -5.22 -2.85
N TYR A 27 19.73 -4.89 -3.46
CA TYR A 27 18.99 -5.83 -4.32
C TYR A 27 19.79 -6.31 -5.52
N THR A 28 20.60 -5.44 -6.13
CA THR A 28 21.41 -5.75 -7.32
C THR A 28 22.82 -6.25 -6.98
N ASP A 29 23.23 -6.27 -5.70
CA ASP A 29 24.52 -6.79 -5.27
C ASP A 29 24.66 -8.28 -5.63
N GLU A 30 25.72 -8.59 -6.35
CA GLU A 30 26.03 -9.96 -6.79
C GLU A 30 26.42 -10.89 -5.62
N SER A 31 26.91 -10.34 -4.49
CA SER A 31 27.24 -11.12 -3.29
C SER A 31 26.00 -11.81 -2.69
N GLN A 32 24.80 -11.28 -2.94
CA GLN A 32 23.51 -11.75 -2.40
C GLN A 32 23.47 -11.78 -0.86
N ASP A 33 24.37 -11.05 -0.19
CA ASP A 33 24.35 -10.91 1.27
C ASP A 33 23.35 -9.83 1.69
N PHE A 34 22.08 -10.23 1.79
CA PHE A 34 21.02 -9.35 2.26
C PHE A 34 21.07 -9.09 3.78
N GLY A 35 21.97 -9.75 4.52
CA GLY A 35 22.03 -9.67 5.98
C GLY A 35 20.74 -10.06 6.66
N ILE A 36 20.12 -11.17 6.18
CA ILE A 36 18.80 -11.60 6.66
C ILE A 36 18.87 -11.94 8.15
N SER A 37 18.01 -11.29 8.92
CA SER A 37 17.71 -11.61 10.32
C SER A 37 16.21 -11.84 10.50
N LYS A 38 15.77 -12.12 11.71
CA LYS A 38 14.36 -12.29 12.02
C LYS A 38 13.95 -11.27 13.07
N LYS A 39 12.78 -10.68 12.90
CA LYS A 39 12.10 -9.87 13.92
C LYS A 39 11.49 -10.77 15.01
N ASP A 40 10.96 -10.18 16.06
CA ASP A 40 10.33 -10.92 17.18
C ASP A 40 9.11 -11.74 16.73
N ASP A 41 8.42 -11.31 15.68
CA ASP A 41 7.30 -12.02 15.04
C ASP A 41 7.72 -13.07 14.01
N ASN A 42 9.04 -13.36 13.89
CA ASN A 42 9.65 -14.23 12.88
C ASN A 42 9.56 -13.75 11.43
N SER A 43 9.10 -12.53 11.15
CA SER A 43 9.21 -11.93 9.82
C SER A 43 10.69 -11.65 9.47
N PRO A 44 11.06 -11.70 8.18
CA PRO A 44 12.43 -11.39 7.78
C PRO A 44 12.68 -9.89 7.86
N LEU A 45 13.90 -9.53 8.28
CA LEU A 45 14.46 -8.20 8.24
C LEU A 45 15.77 -8.27 7.45
N THR A 46 15.99 -7.34 6.54
CA THR A 46 17.24 -7.24 5.77
C THR A 46 17.94 -5.90 6.01
N LYS A 47 19.19 -5.81 5.56
CA LYS A 47 19.94 -4.53 5.55
C LYS A 47 19.21 -3.47 4.72
N ALA A 48 18.45 -3.88 3.71
CA ALA A 48 17.72 -2.97 2.83
C ALA A 48 16.55 -2.30 3.57
N ASP A 49 15.84 -3.02 4.44
CA ASP A 49 14.76 -2.45 5.27
C ASP A 49 15.30 -1.31 6.16
N LEU A 50 16.43 -1.56 6.84
CA LEU A 50 17.06 -0.57 7.72
C LEU A 50 17.59 0.65 6.95
N LEU A 51 18.27 0.42 5.82
CA LEU A 51 18.80 1.49 4.99
C LEU A 51 17.68 2.36 4.41
N SER A 52 16.60 1.73 3.94
CA SER A 52 15.41 2.42 3.46
C SER A 52 14.78 3.26 4.57
N ASN A 53 14.63 2.68 5.77
CA ASN A 53 14.08 3.38 6.92
C ASN A 53 14.91 4.62 7.29
N ASP A 54 16.24 4.52 7.28
CA ASP A 54 17.12 5.65 7.59
C ASP A 54 16.96 6.79 6.57
N VAL A 55 16.92 6.47 5.28
CA VAL A 55 16.70 7.46 4.21
C VAL A 55 15.34 8.15 4.37
N ILE A 56 14.27 7.38 4.59
CA ILE A 56 12.91 7.91 4.73
C ILE A 56 12.81 8.80 5.97
N THR A 57 13.26 8.31 7.12
CA THR A 57 13.13 9.04 8.38
C THR A 57 13.95 10.32 8.40
N ALA A 58 15.15 10.32 7.82
CA ALA A 58 15.97 11.53 7.66
C ALA A 58 15.27 12.55 6.75
N GLY A 59 14.80 12.11 5.58
CA GLY A 59 14.13 12.99 4.63
C GLY A 59 12.82 13.57 5.17
N LEU A 60 12.01 12.78 5.87
CA LEU A 60 10.76 13.26 6.48
C LEU A 60 11.01 14.26 7.61
N LYS A 61 12.05 14.05 8.43
CA LYS A 61 12.44 15.00 9.48
C LYS A 61 12.93 16.34 8.92
N GLU A 62 13.60 16.32 7.77
CA GLU A 62 14.01 17.54 7.08
C GLU A 62 12.81 18.26 6.44
N LEU A 63 11.91 17.50 5.80
CA LEU A 63 10.77 18.03 5.07
C LEU A 63 9.67 18.61 6.00
N ALA A 64 9.40 17.92 7.12
CA ALA A 64 8.31 18.25 8.03
C ALA A 64 8.66 17.84 9.47
N PRO A 65 9.56 18.57 10.15
CA PRO A 65 10.12 18.20 11.44
C PRO A 65 9.08 18.07 12.57
N ASP A 66 7.95 18.75 12.45
CA ASP A 66 6.90 18.77 13.47
C ASP A 66 5.90 17.59 13.32
N ILE A 67 6.01 16.79 12.27
CA ILE A 67 5.12 15.65 12.05
C ILE A 67 5.81 14.36 12.53
N PRO A 68 5.28 13.68 13.56
CA PRO A 68 5.86 12.44 14.07
C PRO A 68 5.83 11.31 13.03
N ILE A 69 6.73 10.35 13.20
CA ILE A 69 6.89 9.21 12.27
C ILE A 69 6.61 7.92 13.04
N LEU A 70 5.71 7.10 12.51
CA LEU A 70 5.48 5.72 12.92
C LEU A 70 5.97 4.82 11.78
N SER A 71 7.06 4.09 11.99
CA SER A 71 7.65 3.18 10.99
C SER A 71 7.70 1.76 11.51
N GLU A 72 7.50 0.79 10.62
CA GLU A 72 7.65 -0.64 10.92
C GLU A 72 9.03 -0.98 11.48
N GLU A 73 10.09 -0.32 11.00
CA GLU A 73 11.47 -0.61 11.36
C GLU A 73 12.01 0.26 12.51
N ALA A 74 11.15 1.08 13.11
CA ALA A 74 11.50 1.87 14.29
C ALA A 74 10.92 1.25 15.56
N LYS A 75 11.46 1.65 16.72
CA LYS A 75 10.81 1.34 17.99
C LYS A 75 9.41 1.95 17.99
N LEU A 76 8.40 1.12 18.17
CA LEU A 76 7.02 1.58 18.21
C LEU A 76 6.81 2.55 19.37
N THR A 77 6.21 3.70 19.06
CA THR A 77 5.74 4.65 20.06
C THR A 77 4.51 4.08 20.76
N GLU A 78 4.48 4.18 22.08
CA GLU A 78 3.36 3.70 22.89
C GLU A 78 2.03 4.36 22.50
N TYR A 79 0.93 3.61 22.58
CA TYR A 79 -0.38 4.12 22.15
C TYR A 79 -0.81 5.36 22.94
N ALA A 80 -0.50 5.41 24.25
CA ALA A 80 -0.81 6.56 25.08
C ALA A 80 -0.22 7.89 24.55
N GLU A 81 0.93 7.83 23.88
CA GLU A 81 1.56 8.99 23.26
C GLU A 81 0.97 9.24 21.86
N ARG A 82 1.00 8.23 20.98
CA ARG A 82 0.58 8.41 19.57
C ARG A 82 -0.92 8.62 19.38
N SER A 83 -1.76 8.22 20.35
CA SER A 83 -3.21 8.49 20.32
C SER A 83 -3.54 9.99 20.33
N GLY A 84 -2.62 10.83 20.82
CA GLY A 84 -2.72 12.29 20.80
C GLY A 84 -2.24 12.94 19.49
N TRP A 85 -1.70 12.18 18.53
CA TRP A 85 -1.21 12.75 17.28
C TRP A 85 -2.36 13.11 16.35
N SER A 86 -2.46 14.36 15.97
CA SER A 86 -3.43 14.82 14.99
C SER A 86 -3.01 14.44 13.57
N ARG A 87 -1.68 14.46 13.30
CA ARG A 87 -1.05 14.04 12.03
C ARG A 87 0.22 13.27 12.31
N PHE A 88 0.51 12.28 11.48
CA PHE A 88 1.77 11.52 11.54
C PHE A 88 2.07 10.84 10.21
N TRP A 89 3.35 10.59 9.98
CA TRP A 89 3.81 9.74 8.89
C TRP A 89 3.68 8.28 9.30
N LEU A 90 3.11 7.48 8.45
CA LEU A 90 3.04 6.02 8.60
C LEU A 90 3.84 5.38 7.47
N VAL A 91 4.87 4.62 7.82
CA VAL A 91 5.92 4.19 6.90
C VAL A 91 6.12 2.68 6.97
N ASP A 92 6.15 2.05 5.81
CA ASP A 92 6.74 0.74 5.61
C ASP A 92 7.93 0.89 4.66
N PRO A 93 9.16 0.74 5.17
CA PRO A 93 10.37 0.93 4.35
C PRO A 93 10.52 -0.08 3.23
N ILE A 94 10.06 -1.34 3.43
CA ILE A 94 9.97 -2.39 2.41
C ILE A 94 8.79 -3.31 2.70
N ASP A 95 7.63 -3.00 2.15
CA ASP A 95 6.54 -3.99 2.10
C ASP A 95 6.91 -5.08 1.09
N GLY A 96 6.86 -6.32 1.54
CA GLY A 96 7.21 -7.46 0.72
C GLY A 96 8.67 -7.90 0.85
N THR A 97 9.23 -7.93 2.06
CA THR A 97 10.60 -8.43 2.32
C THR A 97 10.81 -9.87 1.81
N LYS A 98 9.75 -10.71 1.83
CA LYS A 98 9.80 -12.05 1.23
C LYS A 98 9.95 -12.00 -0.30
N GLU A 99 9.29 -11.07 -0.95
CA GLU A 99 9.37 -10.81 -2.39
C GLU A 99 10.74 -10.25 -2.77
N PHE A 100 11.29 -9.37 -1.94
CA PHE A 100 12.65 -8.87 -2.05
C PHE A 100 13.67 -10.02 -1.99
N ILE A 101 13.61 -10.88 -0.97
CA ILE A 101 14.51 -12.03 -0.81
C ILE A 101 14.39 -13.00 -1.99
N LYS A 102 13.17 -13.25 -2.49
CA LYS A 102 12.91 -14.11 -3.66
C LYS A 102 13.28 -13.47 -5.01
N ARG A 103 13.68 -12.21 -5.01
CA ARG A 103 14.06 -11.46 -6.22
C ARG A 103 12.98 -11.43 -7.31
N ASN A 104 11.70 -11.37 -6.94
CA ASN A 104 10.61 -11.28 -7.90
C ASN A 104 10.23 -9.84 -8.30
N GLY A 105 10.83 -8.82 -7.67
CA GLY A 105 10.62 -7.40 -7.96
C GLY A 105 9.27 -6.83 -7.49
N GLU A 106 8.55 -7.53 -6.63
CA GLU A 106 7.21 -7.13 -6.17
C GLU A 106 7.22 -6.63 -4.73
N PHE A 107 8.14 -5.75 -4.41
CA PHE A 107 8.26 -5.07 -3.13
C PHE A 107 8.15 -3.55 -3.33
N THR A 108 7.71 -2.85 -2.29
CA THR A 108 7.42 -1.41 -2.37
C THR A 108 7.90 -0.64 -1.14
N VAL A 109 8.23 0.63 -1.34
CA VAL A 109 8.37 1.65 -0.30
C VAL A 109 7.02 2.31 -0.12
N ASN A 110 6.51 2.36 1.09
CA ASN A 110 5.20 2.94 1.41
C ASN A 110 5.37 4.10 2.40
N ILE A 111 4.93 5.29 2.01
CA ILE A 111 4.93 6.48 2.88
C ILE A 111 3.53 7.11 2.82
N ALA A 112 2.86 7.18 3.96
CA ALA A 112 1.55 7.81 4.09
C ALA A 112 1.57 8.98 5.08
N LEU A 113 0.75 9.99 4.84
CA LEU A 113 0.37 10.99 5.83
C LEU A 113 -1.04 10.67 6.31
N ILE A 114 -1.17 10.48 7.61
CA ILE A 114 -2.43 10.26 8.29
C ILE A 114 -2.88 11.58 8.94
N ASP A 115 -4.15 11.93 8.79
CA ASP A 115 -4.78 13.05 9.50
C ASP A 115 -5.95 12.49 10.32
N GLY A 116 -5.85 12.56 11.64
CA GLY A 116 -6.71 11.83 12.56
C GLY A 116 -6.54 10.32 12.36
N SER A 117 -7.54 9.68 11.76
CA SER A 117 -7.51 8.24 11.45
C SER A 117 -7.59 7.94 9.95
N LYS A 118 -7.40 8.94 9.08
CA LYS A 118 -7.59 8.81 7.63
C LYS A 118 -6.28 9.03 6.88
N PRO A 119 -5.97 8.26 5.85
CA PRO A 119 -4.84 8.52 4.98
C PRO A 119 -5.21 9.63 3.99
N VAL A 120 -4.58 10.79 4.14
CA VAL A 120 -4.85 11.98 3.29
C VAL A 120 -3.86 12.13 2.15
N MET A 121 -2.71 11.45 2.23
CA MET A 121 -1.71 11.40 1.19
C MET A 121 -0.92 10.10 1.29
N GLY A 122 -0.50 9.55 0.14
CA GLY A 122 0.32 8.36 0.10
C GLY A 122 1.17 8.28 -1.14
N VAL A 123 2.36 7.72 -0.97
CA VAL A 123 3.28 7.37 -2.06
C VAL A 123 3.67 5.91 -1.91
N VAL A 124 3.51 5.17 -2.99
CA VAL A 124 3.95 3.78 -3.15
C VAL A 124 4.97 3.74 -4.27
N HIS A 125 6.21 3.38 -3.96
CA HIS A 125 7.26 3.25 -4.94
C HIS A 125 7.72 1.80 -5.07
N ALA A 126 7.66 1.25 -6.28
CA ALA A 126 8.15 -0.09 -6.61
C ALA A 126 9.51 0.02 -7.31
N PRO A 127 10.64 -0.03 -6.58
CA PRO A 127 11.94 0.35 -7.14
C PRO A 127 12.42 -0.61 -8.23
N ALA A 128 12.20 -1.91 -8.08
CA ALA A 128 12.57 -2.90 -9.10
C ALA A 128 11.75 -2.78 -10.40
N ARG A 129 10.62 -2.08 -10.36
CA ARG A 129 9.77 -1.77 -11.53
C ARG A 129 9.90 -0.33 -11.98
N THR A 130 10.71 0.46 -11.31
CA THR A 130 10.85 1.91 -11.54
C THR A 130 9.51 2.64 -11.63
N THR A 131 8.51 2.19 -10.84
CA THR A 131 7.16 2.73 -10.89
C THR A 131 6.78 3.35 -9.56
N THR A 132 6.23 4.55 -9.61
CA THR A 132 5.74 5.28 -8.43
C THR A 132 4.27 5.59 -8.60
N TYR A 133 3.48 5.31 -7.57
CA TYR A 133 2.07 5.66 -7.45
C TYR A 133 1.92 6.65 -6.31
N TRP A 134 1.08 7.67 -6.48
CA TRP A 134 0.78 8.59 -5.39
C TRP A 134 -0.61 9.14 -5.49
N GLY A 135 -1.13 9.59 -4.36
CA GLY A 135 -2.40 10.29 -4.26
C GLY A 135 -2.40 11.22 -3.07
N ALA A 136 -3.02 12.38 -3.21
CA ALA A 136 -3.20 13.33 -2.12
C ALA A 136 -4.57 14.00 -2.24
N GLU A 137 -5.19 14.29 -1.09
CA GLU A 137 -6.50 14.92 -1.04
C GLU A 137 -6.50 16.28 -1.78
N GLY A 138 -7.37 16.39 -2.78
CA GLY A 138 -7.48 17.56 -3.66
C GLY A 138 -6.48 17.60 -4.82
N ALA A 139 -5.54 16.64 -4.93
CA ALA A 139 -4.62 16.53 -6.06
C ALA A 139 -5.00 15.42 -7.06
N GLY A 140 -5.75 14.39 -6.58
CA GLY A 140 -6.03 13.19 -7.35
C GLY A 140 -4.95 12.10 -7.18
N ALA A 141 -5.03 11.06 -7.99
CA ALA A 141 -4.07 9.96 -8.01
C ALA A 141 -3.30 9.89 -9.33
N PHE A 142 -2.04 9.49 -9.25
CA PHE A 142 -1.11 9.45 -10.39
C PHE A 142 -0.20 8.23 -10.35
N LYS A 143 0.27 7.83 -11.52
CA LYS A 143 1.30 6.81 -11.75
C LYS A 143 2.41 7.39 -12.60
N GLN A 144 3.66 7.07 -12.28
CA GLN A 144 4.82 7.41 -13.09
C GLN A 144 5.70 6.18 -13.27
N SER A 145 6.09 5.87 -14.51
CA SER A 145 7.01 4.79 -14.84
C SER A 145 8.33 5.38 -15.31
N GLY A 146 9.42 5.07 -14.61
CA GLY A 146 10.73 5.65 -14.89
C GLY A 146 10.72 7.18 -14.85
N ASP A 147 11.26 7.78 -15.91
CA ASP A 147 11.32 9.24 -16.09
C ASP A 147 10.18 9.77 -16.99
N ALA A 148 9.18 8.96 -17.31
CA ALA A 148 8.02 9.39 -18.08
C ALA A 148 7.22 10.46 -17.33
N GLU A 149 6.36 11.19 -18.04
CA GLU A 149 5.39 12.07 -17.39
C GLU A 149 4.43 11.26 -16.50
N ALA A 150 4.00 11.89 -15.42
CA ALA A 150 3.02 11.30 -14.53
C ALA A 150 1.64 11.26 -15.19
N GLU A 151 1.02 10.10 -15.17
CA GLU A 151 -0.30 9.88 -15.72
C GLU A 151 -1.35 9.87 -14.60
N PRO A 152 -2.48 10.59 -14.75
CA PRO A 152 -3.57 10.52 -13.80
C PRO A 152 -4.18 9.12 -13.78
N MET A 153 -4.53 8.64 -12.60
CA MET A 153 -5.20 7.36 -12.40
C MET A 153 -6.62 7.55 -11.92
N THR A 154 -7.49 6.67 -12.39
CA THR A 154 -8.86 6.51 -11.87
C THR A 154 -9.19 5.02 -11.82
N VAL A 155 -9.93 4.61 -10.78
CA VAL A 155 -10.50 3.27 -10.73
C VAL A 155 -11.47 3.02 -11.89
N SER A 156 -11.78 1.76 -12.16
CA SER A 156 -12.84 1.40 -13.09
C SER A 156 -14.20 1.93 -12.58
N LYS A 157 -15.02 2.45 -13.48
CA LYS A 157 -16.35 3.05 -13.16
C LYS A 157 -17.51 2.16 -13.56
N THR A 158 -17.25 1.09 -14.29
CA THR A 158 -18.24 0.12 -14.70
C THR A 158 -17.61 -1.26 -14.84
N HIS A 159 -18.38 -2.29 -14.54
CA HIS A 159 -18.07 -3.67 -14.90
C HIS A 159 -18.94 -4.15 -16.07
N GLU A 160 -19.93 -3.37 -16.49
CA GLU A 160 -20.75 -3.67 -17.64
C GLU A 160 -19.92 -3.63 -18.93
N GLY A 161 -20.03 -4.68 -19.73
CA GLY A 161 -19.29 -4.82 -20.98
C GLY A 161 -17.86 -5.33 -20.81
N LEU A 162 -17.40 -5.67 -19.60
CA LEU A 162 -16.19 -6.44 -19.39
C LEU A 162 -16.44 -7.92 -19.70
N ASP A 163 -15.47 -8.57 -20.34
CA ASP A 163 -15.52 -10.02 -20.58
C ASP A 163 -15.47 -10.81 -19.25
N ALA A 164 -14.82 -10.25 -18.23
CA ALA A 164 -14.69 -10.82 -16.90
C ALA A 164 -14.34 -9.74 -15.86
N VAL A 165 -14.80 -9.93 -14.63
CA VAL A 165 -14.33 -9.13 -13.47
C VAL A 165 -12.91 -9.53 -13.12
N THR A 166 -12.00 -8.56 -13.05
CA THR A 166 -10.60 -8.80 -12.65
C THR A 166 -10.46 -8.65 -11.14
N VAL A 167 -9.98 -9.72 -10.49
CA VAL A 167 -9.75 -9.75 -9.04
C VAL A 167 -8.28 -9.97 -8.75
N VAL A 168 -7.72 -9.13 -7.87
CA VAL A 168 -6.36 -9.33 -7.37
C VAL A 168 -6.39 -10.36 -6.25
N ALA A 169 -5.59 -11.41 -6.36
CA ALA A 169 -5.44 -12.44 -5.35
C ALA A 169 -3.95 -12.61 -4.96
N SER A 170 -3.70 -13.00 -3.72
CA SER A 170 -2.35 -13.35 -3.29
C SER A 170 -1.96 -14.71 -3.86
N ARG A 171 -0.73 -14.83 -4.40
CA ARG A 171 -0.19 -16.14 -4.87
C ARG A 171 0.00 -17.16 -3.75
N SER A 172 0.28 -16.68 -2.55
CA SER A 172 0.77 -17.53 -1.45
C SER A 172 -0.21 -17.65 -0.28
N HIS A 173 -1.33 -16.90 -0.28
CA HIS A 173 -2.20 -16.75 0.88
C HIS A 173 -3.69 -16.75 0.51
N ALA A 174 -4.11 -17.58 -0.43
CA ALA A 174 -5.52 -17.84 -0.67
C ALA A 174 -6.04 -18.82 0.41
N GLY A 175 -6.43 -18.27 1.56
CA GLY A 175 -7.13 -19.03 2.59
C GLY A 175 -8.54 -19.45 2.14
N PRO A 176 -9.20 -20.32 2.93
CA PRO A 176 -10.55 -20.79 2.60
C PRO A 176 -11.56 -19.67 2.43
N GLU A 177 -11.43 -18.57 3.19
CA GLU A 177 -12.28 -17.38 3.08
C GLU A 177 -12.15 -16.71 1.72
N THR A 178 -10.90 -16.57 1.23
CA THR A 178 -10.62 -16.01 -0.10
C THR A 178 -11.23 -16.88 -1.19
N VAL A 179 -11.11 -18.20 -1.08
CA VAL A 179 -11.67 -19.14 -2.05
C VAL A 179 -13.19 -19.04 -2.07
N ALA A 180 -13.84 -19.08 -0.91
CA ALA A 180 -15.28 -18.99 -0.79
C ALA A 180 -15.85 -17.66 -1.36
N PHE A 181 -15.15 -16.55 -1.07
CA PHE A 181 -15.49 -15.24 -1.64
C PHE A 181 -15.44 -15.25 -3.17
N LEU A 182 -14.34 -15.78 -3.74
CA LEU A 182 -14.15 -15.82 -5.19
C LEU A 182 -15.16 -16.76 -5.88
N GLU A 183 -15.51 -17.89 -5.28
CA GLU A 183 -16.52 -18.81 -5.81
C GLU A 183 -17.92 -18.17 -5.85
N LYS A 184 -18.31 -17.46 -4.79
CA LYS A 184 -19.58 -16.71 -4.77
C LYS A 184 -19.59 -15.60 -5.81
N LEU A 185 -18.52 -14.82 -5.89
CA LEU A 185 -18.37 -13.76 -6.88
C LEU A 185 -18.48 -14.32 -8.30
N GLU A 186 -17.72 -15.38 -8.63
CA GLU A 186 -17.73 -16.02 -9.94
C GLU A 186 -19.10 -16.59 -10.31
N SER A 187 -19.83 -17.15 -9.32
CA SER A 187 -21.19 -17.63 -9.53
C SER A 187 -22.18 -16.51 -9.86
N ALA A 188 -21.95 -15.30 -9.35
CA ALA A 188 -22.83 -14.15 -9.55
C ALA A 188 -22.49 -13.32 -10.79
N THR A 189 -21.20 -13.16 -11.12
CA THR A 189 -20.73 -12.26 -12.18
C THR A 189 -20.24 -12.96 -13.44
N GLY A 190 -20.13 -14.30 -13.40
CA GLY A 190 -19.48 -15.06 -14.47
C GLY A 190 -17.97 -15.23 -14.22
N PRO A 191 -17.22 -15.66 -15.26
CA PRO A 191 -15.79 -15.96 -15.12
C PRO A 191 -14.99 -14.80 -14.55
N LEU A 192 -14.02 -15.09 -13.67
CA LEU A 192 -13.12 -14.10 -13.09
C LEU A 192 -11.75 -14.14 -13.79
N ASN A 193 -11.22 -12.96 -14.09
CA ASN A 193 -9.82 -12.80 -14.40
C ASN A 193 -9.01 -12.63 -13.09
N LYS A 194 -8.18 -13.62 -12.74
CA LYS A 194 -7.43 -13.63 -11.49
C LYS A 194 -6.00 -13.16 -11.74
N VAL A 195 -5.64 -11.97 -11.24
CA VAL A 195 -4.28 -11.42 -11.32
C VAL A 195 -3.60 -11.49 -9.97
N SER A 196 -2.28 -11.58 -9.96
CA SER A 196 -1.49 -11.65 -8.74
C SER A 196 -0.39 -10.62 -8.72
N ALA A 197 -0.20 -9.98 -7.57
CA ALA A 197 0.91 -9.09 -7.30
C ALA A 197 1.37 -9.26 -5.85
N GLY A 198 2.61 -8.88 -5.54
CA GLY A 198 3.12 -8.77 -4.19
C GLY A 198 2.78 -7.41 -3.57
N SER A 199 2.97 -7.31 -2.23
CA SER A 199 3.03 -6.04 -1.55
C SER A 199 1.77 -5.16 -1.74
N SER A 200 1.87 -3.88 -1.49
CA SER A 200 0.84 -2.85 -1.72
C SER A 200 0.51 -2.61 -3.21
N LEU A 201 1.28 -3.22 -4.14
CA LEU A 201 0.94 -3.20 -5.57
C LEU A 201 -0.46 -3.73 -5.86
N LYS A 202 -0.99 -4.62 -5.02
CA LYS A 202 -2.35 -5.15 -5.14
C LYS A 202 -3.42 -4.05 -5.06
N LEU A 203 -3.24 -3.09 -4.16
CA LEU A 203 -4.12 -1.94 -4.04
C LEU A 203 -3.93 -0.98 -5.23
N CYS A 204 -2.68 -0.82 -5.69
CA CYS A 204 -2.36 0.03 -6.84
C CYS A 204 -3.01 -0.47 -8.15
N LEU A 205 -3.15 -1.79 -8.33
CA LEU A 205 -3.85 -2.36 -9.48
C LEU A 205 -5.33 -1.99 -9.50
N VAL A 206 -5.98 -1.88 -8.33
CA VAL A 206 -7.36 -1.39 -8.27
C VAL A 206 -7.40 0.12 -8.53
N ALA A 207 -6.47 0.88 -7.93
CA ALA A 207 -6.40 2.33 -8.12
C ALA A 207 -6.17 2.75 -9.58
N SER A 208 -5.43 1.92 -10.36
CA SER A 208 -5.16 2.19 -11.78
C SER A 208 -6.26 1.68 -12.72
N GLY A 209 -7.33 1.07 -12.20
CA GLY A 209 -8.40 0.47 -12.99
C GLY A 209 -8.03 -0.84 -13.68
N GLU A 210 -6.86 -1.39 -13.39
CA GLU A 210 -6.39 -2.68 -13.92
C GLU A 210 -7.11 -3.87 -13.27
N ALA A 211 -7.72 -3.66 -12.10
CA ALA A 211 -8.55 -4.63 -11.40
C ALA A 211 -9.76 -3.95 -10.75
N GLN A 212 -10.83 -4.70 -10.52
CA GLN A 212 -12.05 -4.20 -9.86
C GLN A 212 -12.06 -4.45 -8.36
N LEU A 213 -11.45 -5.56 -7.91
CA LEU A 213 -11.49 -5.98 -6.52
C LEU A 213 -10.14 -6.55 -6.04
N TYR A 214 -9.84 -6.30 -4.76
CA TYR A 214 -8.81 -7.01 -4.01
C TYR A 214 -9.36 -7.36 -2.62
N PRO A 215 -9.87 -8.58 -2.40
CA PRO A 215 -10.24 -9.07 -1.07
C PRO A 215 -9.00 -9.51 -0.29
N ARG A 216 -8.93 -9.15 0.99
CA ARG A 216 -7.83 -9.52 1.88
C ARG A 216 -8.36 -10.15 3.17
N PHE A 217 -8.29 -11.47 3.26
CA PHE A 217 -8.63 -12.30 4.41
C PHE A 217 -7.37 -12.85 5.11
N GLY A 218 -6.33 -12.05 5.21
CA GLY A 218 -5.10 -12.40 5.89
C GLY A 218 -4.54 -11.21 6.63
N PRO A 219 -3.66 -11.41 7.62
CA PRO A 219 -3.14 -10.33 8.44
C PRO A 219 -2.34 -9.34 7.59
N THR A 220 -2.50 -8.06 7.92
CA THR A 220 -1.69 -6.93 7.45
C THR A 220 -1.62 -5.90 8.56
N MET A 221 -0.54 -5.12 8.56
CA MET A 221 -0.40 -4.01 9.48
C MET A 221 -0.87 -2.70 8.82
N GLU A 222 -1.10 -1.67 9.63
CA GLU A 222 -1.53 -0.36 9.12
C GLU A 222 -0.56 0.21 8.06
N TRP A 223 0.75 0.06 8.25
CA TRP A 223 1.77 0.56 7.32
C TRP A 223 1.79 -0.16 5.97
N ASP A 224 1.33 -1.43 5.88
CA ASP A 224 1.21 -2.18 4.61
C ASP A 224 0.13 -1.56 3.70
N THR A 225 -0.85 -0.86 4.27
CA THR A 225 -2.04 -0.40 3.54
C THR A 225 -2.15 1.10 3.37
N ALA A 226 -1.69 1.89 4.33
CA ALA A 226 -2.02 3.32 4.43
C ALA A 226 -1.66 4.14 3.18
N ALA A 227 -0.46 3.94 2.63
CA ALA A 227 -0.01 4.67 1.45
C ALA A 227 -0.86 4.35 0.21
N ALA A 228 -1.05 3.06 -0.06
CA ALA A 228 -1.86 2.62 -1.18
C ALA A 228 -3.35 2.92 -0.97
N HIS A 229 -3.86 2.92 0.28
CA HIS A 229 -5.23 3.33 0.59
C HIS A 229 -5.47 4.80 0.20
N ALA A 230 -4.53 5.72 0.53
CA ALA A 230 -4.62 7.09 0.06
C ALA A 230 -4.69 7.16 -1.47
N VAL A 231 -3.87 6.39 -2.19
CA VAL A 231 -3.89 6.34 -3.66
C VAL A 231 -5.24 5.85 -4.18
N VAL A 232 -5.79 4.77 -3.60
CA VAL A 232 -7.11 4.22 -3.97
C VAL A 232 -8.21 5.26 -3.79
N LEU A 233 -8.24 5.94 -2.64
CA LEU A 233 -9.25 6.98 -2.36
C LEU A 233 -9.19 8.11 -3.39
N GLN A 234 -7.99 8.58 -3.71
CA GLN A 234 -7.81 9.68 -4.67
C GLN A 234 -8.05 9.25 -6.12
N ALA A 235 -7.98 7.95 -6.41
CA ALA A 235 -8.41 7.37 -7.69
C ALA A 235 -9.93 7.16 -7.78
N GLY A 236 -10.67 7.35 -6.68
CA GLY A 236 -12.13 7.21 -6.61
C GLY A 236 -12.62 5.83 -6.18
N GLY A 237 -11.72 4.96 -5.67
CA GLY A 237 -12.06 3.65 -5.09
C GLY A 237 -12.29 3.70 -3.58
N SER A 238 -12.39 2.53 -2.97
CA SER A 238 -12.58 2.39 -1.52
C SER A 238 -11.75 1.24 -0.94
N VAL A 239 -11.42 1.34 0.36
CA VAL A 239 -10.78 0.29 1.15
C VAL A 239 -11.56 0.16 2.45
N CYS A 240 -12.34 -0.90 2.56
CA CYS A 240 -13.30 -1.08 3.66
C CYS A 240 -13.11 -2.42 4.37
N ASN A 241 -13.44 -2.47 5.67
CA ASN A 241 -13.57 -3.71 6.41
C ASN A 241 -14.78 -4.53 5.91
N MET A 242 -15.03 -5.70 6.48
CA MET A 242 -16.12 -6.59 6.03
C MET A 242 -17.52 -6.02 6.31
N GLU A 243 -17.64 -5.08 7.22
CA GLU A 243 -18.87 -4.32 7.52
C GLU A 243 -19.10 -3.19 6.49
N GLY A 244 -18.08 -2.86 5.70
CA GLY A 244 -18.10 -1.79 4.70
C GLY A 244 -17.75 -0.42 5.26
N GLU A 245 -17.12 -0.39 6.42
CA GLU A 245 -16.59 0.83 7.01
C GLU A 245 -15.15 1.06 6.50
N PRO A 246 -14.74 2.29 6.21
CA PRO A 246 -13.37 2.59 5.81
C PRO A 246 -12.36 2.12 6.87
N LEU A 247 -11.22 1.57 6.44
CA LEU A 247 -10.12 1.25 7.35
C LEU A 247 -9.67 2.50 8.11
N GLN A 248 -9.42 2.31 9.41
CA GLN A 248 -8.96 3.35 10.32
C GLN A 248 -7.50 3.11 10.70
N TYR A 249 -6.79 4.19 10.96
CA TYR A 249 -5.37 4.21 11.28
C TYR A 249 -5.13 4.81 12.67
N ASN A 250 -3.96 4.54 13.23
CA ASN A 250 -3.58 4.89 14.61
C ASN A 250 -4.39 4.15 15.68
N LYS A 251 -4.80 2.91 15.38
CA LYS A 251 -5.46 2.05 16.37
C LYS A 251 -4.46 1.63 17.46
N GLU A 252 -4.94 1.26 18.63
CA GLU A 252 -4.09 0.68 19.68
C GLU A 252 -3.38 -0.57 19.18
N ASN A 253 -4.13 -1.50 18.58
CA ASN A 253 -3.56 -2.61 17.81
C ASN A 253 -3.45 -2.18 16.34
N LEU A 254 -2.22 -2.12 15.84
CA LEU A 254 -1.92 -1.72 14.46
C LEU A 254 -2.26 -2.79 13.41
N LEU A 255 -2.73 -3.98 13.83
CA LEU A 255 -3.24 -5.00 12.93
C LEU A 255 -4.53 -4.52 12.23
N ASN A 256 -4.60 -4.67 10.92
CA ASN A 256 -5.82 -4.39 10.18
C ASN A 256 -6.85 -5.51 10.34
N PRO A 257 -8.16 -5.19 10.35
CA PRO A 257 -9.19 -6.20 10.10
C PRO A 257 -9.06 -6.73 8.67
N PHE A 258 -9.78 -7.78 8.32
CA PHE A 258 -9.97 -8.19 6.94
C PHE A 258 -10.63 -7.04 6.16
N PHE A 259 -10.27 -6.89 4.89
CA PHE A 259 -10.76 -5.77 4.10
C PHE A 259 -10.94 -6.12 2.62
N VAL A 260 -11.69 -5.29 1.92
CA VAL A 260 -11.82 -5.31 0.47
C VAL A 260 -11.44 -3.96 -0.08
N VAL A 261 -10.57 -3.96 -1.10
CA VAL A 261 -10.36 -2.81 -1.98
C VAL A 261 -11.28 -2.95 -3.16
N SER A 262 -12.04 -1.92 -3.46
CA SER A 262 -12.99 -1.92 -4.58
C SER A 262 -12.90 -0.66 -5.41
N ASP A 263 -13.23 -0.80 -6.67
CA ASP A 263 -13.40 0.28 -7.62
C ASP A 263 -14.76 0.98 -7.45
N ALA A 264 -15.14 1.80 -8.41
CA ALA A 264 -16.41 2.52 -8.45
C ALA A 264 -17.43 1.91 -9.45
N SER A 265 -17.24 0.65 -9.85
CA SER A 265 -18.07 -0.02 -10.86
C SER A 265 -19.47 -0.38 -10.38
N GLY A 266 -19.78 -0.18 -9.11
CA GLY A 266 -21.06 -0.55 -8.51
C GLY A 266 -21.19 -2.02 -8.14
N LEU A 267 -20.12 -2.80 -8.24
CA LEU A 267 -20.09 -4.18 -7.80
C LEU A 267 -20.22 -4.24 -6.27
N ASN A 268 -21.35 -4.76 -5.76
CA ASN A 268 -21.60 -4.87 -4.32
C ASN A 268 -20.89 -6.11 -3.74
N TRP A 269 -19.60 -5.97 -3.46
CA TRP A 269 -18.77 -7.06 -2.95
C TRP A 269 -19.24 -7.64 -1.60
N LYS A 270 -20.04 -6.90 -0.82
CA LYS A 270 -20.59 -7.36 0.48
C LYS A 270 -21.51 -8.57 0.33
N ASP A 271 -22.17 -8.72 -0.83
CA ASP A 271 -23.05 -9.85 -1.10
C ASP A 271 -22.28 -11.19 -1.19
N TYR A 272 -20.93 -11.12 -1.30
CA TYR A 272 -20.05 -12.28 -1.47
C TYR A 272 -19.25 -12.62 -0.22
N VAL A 273 -19.29 -11.78 0.82
CA VAL A 273 -18.69 -12.07 2.13
C VAL A 273 -19.43 -13.26 2.78
N ALA A 274 -18.68 -14.20 3.38
CA ALA A 274 -19.23 -15.44 3.94
C ALA A 274 -19.89 -15.21 5.29
#